data_788ddaa702275ee8526f361ce0b29522
#
_entry.id   788ddaa702275ee8526f361ce0b29522
#
_cell.length_a   1.000
_cell.length_b   1.000
_cell.length_c   1.000
_cell.angle_alpha   90.00
_cell.angle_beta   90.00
_cell.angle_gamma   90.00
#
_symmetry.space_group_name_H-M   'P 1'
#
loop_
_entity.id
_entity.type
_entity.pdbx_description
1 polymer ?
#
loop_
_entity_poly.entity_id
_entity_poly.type
_entity_poly.pdbx_seq_one_letter_code
_entity_poly.pdbx_strand_id
1 'polypeptide(L)'
;MTAGARLLLNASAVTSALSSVSKLLSPAVNAAACILLTIAVSALIAPLRQGMKRYFLLGALGQKRRAAECTAAFRGKRAFSALRLHIALAALNLVLWIFFLLPGAALAAGGIYMLLSSTVGILTIAAVLTGSILMLISGCIFCSGARQAWSAAEYILAADPDVSIKQALRQSRDIMRGHCRAFARFKAGFILWFLSCVLILPAFFVVPYYGQSCAVWMTETLDFKNKVLRK
;
A
#
# COMPACT_ATOMS: atom_id res chain seq x y z
N MET A 1 7.27 19.47 -54.87
CA MET A 1 6.89 19.20 -53.48
C MET A 1 8.16 18.96 -52.68
N THR A 2 8.48 19.86 -51.76
CA THR A 2 9.71 19.86 -50.97
C THR A 2 9.73 18.74 -49.97
N ALA A 3 10.90 18.19 -49.64
CA ALA A 3 11.08 17.09 -48.66
C ALA A 3 10.40 17.37 -47.29
N GLY A 4 10.32 18.67 -46.90
CA GLY A 4 9.63 19.11 -45.71
C GLY A 4 8.12 18.86 -45.70
N ALA A 5 7.46 18.99 -46.88
CA ALA A 5 6.01 18.72 -46.94
C ALA A 5 5.69 17.23 -46.78
N ARG A 6 6.57 16.32 -47.21
CA ARG A 6 6.42 14.88 -47.00
C ARG A 6 6.65 14.48 -45.56
N LEU A 7 7.58 15.12 -44.85
CA LEU A 7 7.83 14.90 -43.44
C LEU A 7 6.65 15.34 -42.57
N LEU A 8 6.03 16.49 -42.88
CA LEU A 8 4.84 16.99 -42.17
C LEU A 8 3.61 16.11 -42.42
N LEU A 9 3.43 15.61 -43.66
CA LEU A 9 2.35 14.67 -43.98
C LEU A 9 2.53 13.32 -43.26
N ASN A 10 3.74 12.82 -43.15
CA ASN A 10 4.02 11.60 -42.38
C ASN A 10 3.81 11.80 -40.87
N ALA A 11 4.20 12.97 -40.32
CA ALA A 11 3.96 13.29 -38.91
C ALA A 11 2.46 13.38 -38.58
N SER A 12 1.66 14.01 -39.48
CA SER A 12 0.21 14.10 -39.31
C SER A 12 -0.48 12.74 -39.45
N ALA A 13 0.00 11.86 -40.31
CA ALA A 13 -0.49 10.50 -40.48
C ALA A 13 -0.17 9.64 -39.25
N VAL A 14 1.02 9.79 -38.64
CA VAL A 14 1.39 9.10 -37.41
C VAL A 14 0.57 9.59 -36.24
N THR A 15 0.34 10.89 -36.09
CA THR A 15 -0.49 11.44 -35.02
C THR A 15 -1.96 11.04 -35.15
N SER A 16 -2.50 10.99 -36.38
CA SER A 16 -3.86 10.50 -36.64
C SER A 16 -4.00 9.00 -36.40
N ALA A 17 -2.99 8.20 -36.71
CA ALA A 17 -2.95 6.77 -36.40
C ALA A 17 -2.87 6.54 -34.89
N LEU A 18 -2.03 7.29 -34.17
CA LEU A 18 -1.93 7.24 -32.72
C LEU A 18 -3.25 7.65 -32.02
N SER A 19 -3.91 8.69 -32.52
CA SER A 19 -5.21 9.12 -32.00
C SER A 19 -6.33 8.11 -32.29
N SER A 20 -6.26 7.41 -33.40
CA SER A 20 -7.20 6.33 -33.73
C SER A 20 -6.98 5.09 -32.87
N VAL A 21 -5.73 4.73 -32.59
CA VAL A 21 -5.38 3.63 -31.68
C VAL A 21 -5.83 3.96 -30.26
N SER A 22 -5.68 5.19 -29.79
CA SER A 22 -6.15 5.59 -28.45
C SER A 22 -7.68 5.58 -28.31
N LYS A 23 -8.42 5.85 -29.38
CA LYS A 23 -9.88 5.75 -29.41
C LYS A 23 -10.39 4.31 -29.52
N LEU A 24 -9.62 3.41 -30.13
CA LEU A 24 -9.96 1.99 -30.28
C LEU A 24 -9.66 1.16 -29.02
N LEU A 25 -8.77 1.63 -28.14
CA LEU A 25 -8.58 0.99 -26.85
C LEU A 25 -9.81 1.25 -25.98
N SER A 26 -10.67 0.24 -25.85
CA SER A 26 -11.85 0.34 -24.99
C SER A 26 -11.43 0.72 -23.55
N PRO A 27 -12.22 1.49 -22.81
CA PRO A 27 -11.90 1.86 -21.42
C PRO A 27 -11.60 0.64 -20.54
N ALA A 28 -12.14 -0.53 -20.88
CA ALA A 28 -11.85 -1.79 -20.22
C ALA A 28 -10.40 -2.26 -20.45
N VAL A 29 -9.85 -2.12 -21.65
CA VAL A 29 -8.46 -2.48 -21.97
C VAL A 29 -7.49 -1.53 -21.27
N ASN A 30 -7.79 -0.24 -21.25
CA ASN A 30 -7.00 0.75 -20.51
C ASN A 30 -7.00 0.46 -19.00
N ALA A 31 -8.17 0.14 -18.42
CA ALA A 31 -8.27 -0.25 -17.03
C ALA A 31 -7.45 -1.52 -16.72
N ALA A 32 -7.54 -2.54 -17.57
CA ALA A 32 -6.76 -3.77 -17.43
C ALA A 32 -5.25 -3.49 -17.54
N ALA A 33 -4.81 -2.65 -18.48
CA ALA A 33 -3.41 -2.25 -18.62
C ALA A 33 -2.91 -1.49 -17.37
N CYS A 34 -3.69 -0.57 -16.83
CA CYS A 34 -3.37 0.14 -15.58
C CYS A 34 -3.28 -0.82 -14.39
N ILE A 35 -4.18 -1.79 -14.27
CA ILE A 35 -4.14 -2.81 -13.22
C ILE A 35 -2.88 -3.67 -13.36
N LEU A 36 -2.56 -4.16 -14.55
CA LEU A 36 -1.36 -4.96 -14.81
C LEU A 36 -0.08 -4.18 -14.49
N LEU A 37 -0.01 -2.92 -14.91
CA LEU A 37 1.12 -2.05 -14.61
C LEU A 37 1.28 -1.83 -13.11
N THR A 38 0.18 -1.60 -12.39
CA THR A 38 0.18 -1.42 -10.94
C THR A 38 0.66 -2.70 -10.23
N ILE A 39 0.22 -3.88 -10.69
CA ILE A 39 0.68 -5.17 -10.16
C ILE A 39 2.18 -5.35 -10.44
N ALA A 40 2.65 -5.07 -11.65
CA ALA A 40 4.06 -5.21 -12.03
C ALA A 40 4.96 -4.28 -11.20
N VAL A 41 4.58 -3.01 -11.05
CA VAL A 41 5.30 -2.03 -10.22
C VAL A 41 5.31 -2.46 -8.74
N SER A 42 4.16 -2.91 -8.22
CA SER A 42 4.06 -3.41 -6.85
C SER A 42 4.94 -4.63 -6.62
N ALA A 43 5.01 -5.55 -7.57
CA ALA A 43 5.86 -6.73 -7.53
C ALA A 43 7.36 -6.37 -7.51
N LEU A 44 7.76 -5.35 -8.26
CA LEU A 44 9.13 -4.85 -8.28
C LEU A 44 9.51 -4.13 -6.97
N ILE A 45 8.57 -3.39 -6.38
CA ILE A 45 8.79 -2.65 -5.13
C ILE A 45 8.82 -3.60 -3.91
N ALA A 46 8.14 -4.76 -3.95
CA ALA A 46 8.04 -5.68 -2.81
C ALA A 46 9.41 -6.13 -2.25
N PRO A 47 10.38 -6.62 -3.07
CA PRO A 47 11.69 -7.01 -2.56
C PRO A 47 12.50 -5.82 -2.04
N LEU A 48 12.40 -4.65 -2.67
CA LEU A 48 13.06 -3.42 -2.20
C LEU A 48 12.54 -3.03 -0.81
N ARG A 49 11.23 -3.02 -0.63
CA ARG A 49 10.59 -2.73 0.66
C ARG A 49 11.02 -3.71 1.75
N GLN A 50 11.15 -4.99 1.41
CA GLN A 50 11.62 -6.01 2.32
C GLN A 50 13.10 -5.81 2.70
N GLY A 51 13.95 -5.47 1.73
CA GLY A 51 15.36 -5.14 1.95
C GLY A 51 15.54 -3.93 2.86
N MET A 52 14.76 -2.88 2.64
CA MET A 52 14.76 -1.68 3.51
C MET A 52 14.34 -2.03 4.94
N LYS A 53 13.31 -2.85 5.13
CA LYS A 53 12.89 -3.28 6.46
C LYS A 53 13.96 -4.10 7.18
N ARG A 54 14.66 -4.96 6.47
CA ARG A 54 15.82 -5.68 7.00
C ARG A 54 16.94 -4.72 7.41
N TYR A 55 17.26 -3.75 6.56
CA TYR A 55 18.28 -2.74 6.87
C TYR A 55 17.95 -1.96 8.14
N PHE A 56 16.70 -1.50 8.31
CA PHE A 56 16.26 -0.80 9.51
C PHE A 56 16.23 -1.72 10.74
N LEU A 57 15.82 -2.97 10.58
CA LEU A 57 15.80 -3.94 11.66
C LEU A 57 17.20 -4.24 12.19
N LEU A 58 18.18 -4.47 11.31
CA LEU A 58 19.59 -4.66 11.69
C LEU A 58 20.12 -3.46 12.46
N GLY A 59 19.74 -2.26 12.05
CA GLY A 59 20.09 -1.05 12.75
C GLY A 59 19.45 -0.89 14.11
N ALA A 60 18.20 -1.29 14.29
CA ALA A 60 17.53 -1.29 15.57
C ALA A 60 18.14 -2.34 16.54
N LEU A 61 18.70 -3.42 16.00
CA LEU A 61 19.41 -4.46 16.77
C LEU A 61 20.89 -4.12 17.07
N GLY A 62 21.36 -2.94 16.64
CA GLY A 62 22.77 -2.53 16.83
C GLY A 62 23.78 -3.29 15.96
N GLN A 63 23.31 -4.01 14.94
CA GLN A 63 24.18 -4.75 14.03
C GLN A 63 24.70 -3.86 12.90
N LYS A 64 25.89 -4.25 12.33
CA LYS A 64 26.47 -3.51 11.20
C LYS A 64 25.52 -3.49 10.01
N ARG A 65 25.17 -2.30 9.56
CA ARG A 65 24.32 -2.07 8.39
C ARG A 65 25.19 -2.03 7.13
N ARG A 66 24.76 -2.76 6.10
CA ARG A 66 25.34 -2.66 4.76
C ARG A 66 24.26 -2.25 3.78
N ALA A 67 24.51 -1.25 2.94
CA ALA A 67 23.56 -0.85 1.88
C ALA A 67 23.21 -2.01 0.95
N ALA A 68 24.13 -2.96 0.78
CA ALA A 68 23.91 -4.20 0.04
C ALA A 68 22.73 -5.06 0.57
N GLU A 69 22.32 -4.89 1.83
CA GLU A 69 21.16 -5.60 2.39
C GLU A 69 19.84 -5.17 1.70
N CYS A 70 19.75 -3.92 1.25
CA CYS A 70 18.58 -3.43 0.51
C CYS A 70 18.44 -4.17 -0.83
N THR A 71 19.56 -4.44 -1.52
CA THR A 71 19.56 -5.13 -2.82
C THR A 71 19.63 -6.64 -2.68
N ALA A 72 20.11 -7.17 -1.56
CA ALA A 72 20.18 -8.60 -1.29
C ALA A 72 18.77 -9.27 -1.29
N ALA A 73 17.73 -8.48 -1.01
CA ALA A 73 16.35 -8.94 -1.08
C ALA A 73 15.89 -9.32 -2.51
N PHE A 74 16.59 -8.83 -3.56
CA PHE A 74 16.31 -9.23 -4.95
C PHE A 74 16.87 -10.59 -5.33
N ARG A 75 17.71 -11.20 -4.49
CA ARG A 75 18.39 -12.46 -4.83
C ARG A 75 17.59 -13.69 -4.36
N GLY A 76 17.26 -14.55 -5.33
CA GLY A 76 16.78 -15.91 -5.08
C GLY A 76 15.50 -16.02 -4.25
N LYS A 77 15.50 -16.90 -3.26
CA LYS A 77 14.34 -17.24 -2.41
C LYS A 77 13.74 -16.02 -1.68
N ARG A 78 14.56 -15.03 -1.31
CA ARG A 78 14.12 -13.85 -0.58
C ARG A 78 13.18 -12.96 -1.40
N ALA A 79 13.47 -12.74 -2.69
CA ALA A 79 12.62 -11.99 -3.59
C ALA A 79 11.24 -12.64 -3.74
N PHE A 80 11.23 -13.97 -3.88
CA PHE A 80 10.01 -14.73 -4.03
C PHE A 80 9.16 -14.74 -2.75
N SER A 81 9.78 -14.90 -1.57
CA SER A 81 9.04 -14.83 -0.30
C SER A 81 8.50 -13.43 -0.02
N ALA A 82 9.26 -12.37 -0.35
CA ALA A 82 8.79 -10.99 -0.27
C ALA A 82 7.58 -10.72 -1.18
N LEU A 83 7.64 -11.19 -2.41
CA LEU A 83 6.54 -11.08 -3.37
C LEU A 83 5.28 -11.81 -2.89
N ARG A 84 5.44 -13.06 -2.44
CA ARG A 84 4.31 -13.86 -1.92
C ARG A 84 3.67 -13.22 -0.69
N LEU A 85 4.47 -12.66 0.23
CA LEU A 85 3.94 -11.92 1.38
C LEU A 85 3.18 -10.67 0.93
N HIS A 86 3.73 -9.93 -0.02
CA HIS A 86 3.09 -8.74 -0.57
C HIS A 86 1.73 -9.07 -1.20
N ILE A 87 1.66 -10.12 -2.01
CA ILE A 87 0.42 -10.62 -2.62
C ILE A 87 -0.58 -11.05 -1.53
N ALA A 88 -0.12 -11.79 -0.51
CA ALA A 88 -0.99 -12.21 0.59
C ALA A 88 -1.57 -11.01 1.36
N LEU A 89 -0.75 -10.01 1.68
CA LEU A 89 -1.20 -8.78 2.34
C LEU A 89 -2.13 -7.94 1.44
N ALA A 90 -1.85 -7.88 0.14
CA ALA A 90 -2.71 -7.20 -0.83
C ALA A 90 -4.07 -7.90 -0.93
N ALA A 91 -4.12 -9.23 -1.00
CA ALA A 91 -5.35 -10.00 -1.01
C ALA A 91 -6.17 -9.80 0.26
N LEU A 92 -5.53 -9.84 1.44
CA LEU A 92 -6.21 -9.57 2.71
C LEU A 92 -6.76 -8.14 2.77
N ASN A 93 -6.00 -7.15 2.30
CA ASN A 93 -6.48 -5.78 2.21
C ASN A 93 -7.66 -5.66 1.24
N LEU A 94 -7.59 -6.30 0.06
CA LEU A 94 -8.65 -6.28 -0.94
C LEU A 94 -9.96 -6.83 -0.36
N VAL A 95 -9.90 -7.96 0.35
CA VAL A 95 -11.06 -8.54 1.03
C VAL A 95 -11.66 -7.53 2.02
N LEU A 96 -10.84 -6.89 2.85
CA LEU A 96 -11.32 -5.87 3.79
C LEU A 96 -11.98 -4.67 3.07
N TRP A 97 -11.39 -4.21 1.96
CA TRP A 97 -11.94 -3.12 1.18
C TRP A 97 -13.30 -3.48 0.57
N ILE A 98 -13.43 -4.69 0.01
CA ILE A 98 -14.70 -5.17 -0.56
C ILE A 98 -15.79 -5.23 0.52
N PHE A 99 -15.49 -5.78 1.70
CA PHE A 99 -16.48 -5.94 2.75
C PHE A 99 -16.89 -4.63 3.45
N PHE A 100 -15.97 -3.70 3.63
CA PHE A 100 -16.21 -2.51 4.46
C PHE A 100 -16.35 -1.22 3.68
N LEU A 101 -15.60 -1.02 2.59
CA LEU A 101 -15.61 0.23 1.86
C LEU A 101 -16.54 0.21 0.65
N LEU A 102 -16.66 -0.91 -0.05
CA LEU A 102 -17.51 -1.02 -1.23
C LEU A 102 -19.01 -0.76 -0.91
N PRO A 103 -19.61 -1.34 0.16
CA PRO A 103 -20.99 -1.06 0.51
C PRO A 103 -21.22 0.41 0.87
N GLY A 104 -20.29 1.03 1.62
CA GLY A 104 -20.36 2.45 1.96
C GLY A 104 -20.29 3.35 0.74
N ALA A 105 -19.42 3.05 -0.21
CA ALA A 105 -19.30 3.78 -1.48
C ALA A 105 -20.56 3.60 -2.36
N ALA A 106 -21.14 2.40 -2.41
CA ALA A 106 -22.38 2.14 -3.14
C ALA A 106 -23.55 2.94 -2.56
N LEU A 107 -23.68 3.00 -1.25
CA LEU A 107 -24.69 3.82 -0.57
C LEU A 107 -24.47 5.32 -0.83
N ALA A 108 -23.25 5.79 -0.82
CA ALA A 108 -22.92 7.17 -1.14
C ALA A 108 -23.30 7.53 -2.59
N ALA A 109 -22.95 6.67 -3.55
CA ALA A 109 -23.30 6.85 -4.94
C ALA A 109 -24.84 6.86 -5.16
N GLY A 110 -25.55 5.95 -4.48
CA GLY A 110 -27.02 5.91 -4.49
C GLY A 110 -27.63 7.18 -3.91
N GLY A 111 -27.12 7.69 -2.80
CA GLY A 111 -27.56 8.95 -2.20
C GLY A 111 -27.34 10.16 -3.09
N ILE A 112 -26.19 10.24 -3.77
CA ILE A 112 -25.89 11.29 -4.76
C ILE A 112 -26.84 11.19 -5.96
N TYR A 113 -27.09 9.98 -6.47
CA TYR A 113 -28.03 9.76 -7.55
C TYR A 113 -29.46 10.23 -7.18
N MET A 114 -29.93 9.89 -5.97
CA MET A 114 -31.23 10.34 -5.46
C MET A 114 -31.30 11.88 -5.35
N LEU A 115 -30.21 12.54 -4.95
CA LEU A 115 -30.12 13.99 -4.90
C LEU A 115 -30.26 14.62 -6.30
N LEU A 116 -29.59 14.05 -7.30
CA LEU A 116 -29.62 14.55 -8.68
C LEU A 116 -30.97 14.29 -9.37
N SER A 117 -31.65 13.21 -9.03
CA SER A 117 -32.93 12.83 -9.65
C SER A 117 -34.15 13.51 -9.01
N SER A 118 -33.99 14.20 -7.88
CA SER A 118 -35.06 14.89 -7.12
C SER A 118 -36.30 14.00 -6.83
N THR A 119 -36.12 12.68 -6.81
CA THR A 119 -37.22 11.71 -6.70
C THR A 119 -37.68 11.47 -5.27
N VAL A 120 -36.89 11.89 -4.29
CA VAL A 120 -37.11 11.54 -2.87
C VAL A 120 -36.95 12.77 -1.99
N GLY A 121 -37.63 12.78 -0.84
CA GLY A 121 -37.54 13.89 0.13
C GLY A 121 -36.13 14.09 0.67
N ILE A 122 -35.77 15.35 0.92
CA ILE A 122 -34.43 15.79 1.35
C ILE A 122 -33.95 15.10 2.64
N LEU A 123 -34.87 14.77 3.53
CA LEU A 123 -34.60 14.06 4.79
C LEU A 123 -34.08 12.62 4.54
N THR A 124 -34.65 11.92 3.57
CA THR A 124 -34.23 10.55 3.20
C THR A 124 -32.83 10.59 2.57
N ILE A 125 -32.57 11.56 1.69
CA ILE A 125 -31.26 11.74 1.06
C ILE A 125 -30.21 12.05 2.13
N ALA A 126 -30.50 12.95 3.07
CA ALA A 126 -29.60 13.28 4.17
C ALA A 126 -29.30 12.06 5.05
N ALA A 127 -30.31 11.23 5.36
CA ALA A 127 -30.12 10.00 6.14
C ALA A 127 -29.21 8.98 5.42
N VAL A 128 -29.42 8.77 4.12
CA VAL A 128 -28.59 7.84 3.31
C VAL A 128 -27.14 8.33 3.23
N LEU A 129 -26.92 9.61 2.97
CA LEU A 129 -25.57 10.18 2.90
C LEU A 129 -24.88 10.15 4.25
N THR A 130 -25.57 10.47 5.34
CA THR A 130 -24.99 10.37 6.70
C THR A 130 -24.63 8.92 7.05
N GLY A 131 -25.53 7.97 6.77
CA GLY A 131 -25.27 6.55 6.96
C GLY A 131 -24.07 6.04 6.16
N SER A 132 -23.93 6.47 4.90
CA SER A 132 -22.78 6.11 4.05
C SER A 132 -21.47 6.66 4.60
N ILE A 133 -21.43 7.89 5.07
CA ILE A 133 -20.25 8.51 5.68
C ILE A 133 -19.84 7.76 6.94
N LEU A 134 -20.79 7.46 7.83
CA LEU A 134 -20.51 6.70 9.05
C LEU A 134 -19.98 5.30 8.75
N MET A 135 -20.53 4.63 7.73
CA MET A 135 -20.06 3.33 7.28
C MET A 135 -18.65 3.39 6.70
N LEU A 136 -18.33 4.40 5.89
CA LEU A 136 -16.99 4.60 5.35
C LEU A 136 -15.96 4.88 6.45
N ILE A 137 -16.30 5.74 7.42
CA ILE A 137 -15.42 6.06 8.55
C ILE A 137 -15.16 4.81 9.40
N SER A 138 -16.20 4.07 9.76
CA SER A 138 -16.06 2.83 10.54
C SER A 138 -15.26 1.78 9.79
N GLY A 139 -15.50 1.63 8.48
CA GLY A 139 -14.73 0.76 7.59
C GLY A 139 -13.24 1.14 7.54
N CYS A 140 -12.91 2.41 7.40
CA CYS A 140 -11.53 2.89 7.42
C CYS A 140 -10.84 2.60 8.76
N ILE A 141 -11.52 2.83 9.88
CA ILE A 141 -10.99 2.54 11.22
C ILE A 141 -10.71 1.03 11.37
N PHE A 142 -11.67 0.18 10.97
CA PHE A 142 -11.51 -1.27 11.06
C PHE A 142 -10.40 -1.78 10.15
N CYS A 143 -10.36 -1.36 8.88
CA CYS A 143 -9.32 -1.74 7.94
C CYS A 143 -7.93 -1.29 8.41
N SER A 144 -7.81 -0.09 8.97
CA SER A 144 -6.53 0.39 9.51
C SER A 144 -6.08 -0.45 10.71
N GLY A 145 -6.99 -0.81 11.62
CA GLY A 145 -6.70 -1.70 12.74
C GLY A 145 -6.24 -3.08 12.31
N ALA A 146 -6.92 -3.69 11.34
CA ALA A 146 -6.56 -5.00 10.79
C ALA A 146 -5.17 -4.96 10.12
N ARG A 147 -4.86 -3.91 9.36
CA ARG A 147 -3.52 -3.71 8.76
C ARG A 147 -2.41 -3.62 9.81
N GLN A 148 -2.68 -3.04 10.98
CA GLN A 148 -1.68 -2.98 12.05
C GLN A 148 -1.35 -4.39 12.59
N ALA A 149 -2.34 -5.29 12.68
CA ALA A 149 -2.12 -6.65 13.15
C ALA A 149 -1.13 -7.46 12.28
N TRP A 150 -1.00 -7.11 10.99
CA TRP A 150 -0.08 -7.78 10.05
C TRP A 150 1.21 -7.00 9.80
N SER A 151 1.38 -5.84 10.42
CA SER A 151 2.54 -4.98 10.17
C SER A 151 3.87 -5.60 10.62
N ALA A 152 3.85 -6.46 11.64
CA ALA A 152 5.05 -7.17 12.10
C ALA A 152 5.48 -8.32 11.15
N ALA A 153 4.57 -8.85 10.30
CA ALA A 153 4.90 -9.96 9.40
C ALA A 153 6.05 -9.62 8.42
N GLU A 154 6.11 -8.38 7.97
CA GLU A 154 7.19 -7.92 7.09
C GLU A 154 8.56 -7.90 7.82
N TYR A 155 8.58 -7.60 9.11
CA TYR A 155 9.81 -7.63 9.93
C TYR A 155 10.21 -9.06 10.29
N ILE A 156 9.24 -9.96 10.55
CA ILE A 156 9.49 -11.39 10.80
C ILE A 156 10.14 -12.02 9.57
N LEU A 157 9.60 -11.78 8.38
CA LEU A 157 10.16 -12.29 7.13
C LEU A 157 11.50 -11.63 6.77
N ALA A 158 11.73 -10.38 7.19
CA ALA A 158 13.01 -9.70 7.04
C ALA A 158 14.10 -10.31 7.94
N ALA A 159 13.72 -10.78 9.14
CA ALA A 159 14.62 -11.46 10.07
C ALA A 159 14.96 -12.88 9.59
N ASP A 160 13.92 -13.65 9.24
CA ASP A 160 14.05 -15.03 8.81
C ASP A 160 13.25 -15.27 7.51
N PRO A 161 13.92 -15.37 6.35
CA PRO A 161 13.29 -15.55 5.05
C PRO A 161 12.71 -16.95 4.82
N ASP A 162 13.08 -17.95 5.64
CA ASP A 162 12.63 -19.34 5.48
C ASP A 162 11.30 -19.60 6.20
N VAL A 163 10.81 -18.66 7.02
CA VAL A 163 9.51 -18.76 7.68
C VAL A 163 8.38 -18.77 6.65
N SER A 164 7.42 -19.67 6.83
CA SER A 164 6.25 -19.72 5.95
C SER A 164 5.38 -18.47 6.14
N ILE A 165 4.74 -18.00 5.05
CA ILE A 165 3.91 -16.78 5.08
C ILE A 165 2.76 -16.90 6.09
N LYS A 166 2.11 -18.07 6.15
CA LYS A 166 1.04 -18.34 7.12
C LYS A 166 1.55 -18.21 8.55
N GLN A 167 2.73 -18.70 8.82
CA GLN A 167 3.37 -18.62 10.13
C GLN A 167 3.77 -17.20 10.47
N ALA A 168 4.35 -16.43 9.53
CA ALA A 168 4.69 -15.03 9.70
C ALA A 168 3.45 -14.17 10.01
N LEU A 169 2.33 -14.39 9.30
CA LEU A 169 1.07 -13.69 9.55
C LEU A 169 0.45 -14.06 10.92
N ARG A 170 0.51 -15.33 11.31
CA ARG A 170 0.02 -15.79 12.63
C ARG A 170 0.86 -15.19 13.75
N GLN A 171 2.17 -15.29 13.68
CA GLN A 171 3.10 -14.70 14.64
C GLN A 171 2.94 -13.18 14.72
N SER A 172 2.78 -12.50 13.58
CA SER A 172 2.51 -11.05 13.56
C SER A 172 1.26 -10.69 14.34
N ARG A 173 0.17 -11.43 14.14
CA ARG A 173 -1.09 -11.21 14.88
C ARG A 173 -0.90 -11.42 16.37
N ASP A 174 -0.20 -12.47 16.77
CA ASP A 174 0.04 -12.81 18.18
C ASP A 174 0.92 -11.74 18.86
N ILE A 175 1.98 -11.29 18.17
CA ILE A 175 2.88 -10.25 18.65
C ILE A 175 2.16 -8.89 18.77
N MET A 176 1.34 -8.54 17.77
CA MET A 176 0.63 -7.26 17.72
C MET A 176 -0.63 -7.23 18.58
N ARG A 177 -1.03 -8.37 19.18
CA ARG A 177 -2.23 -8.45 20.02
C ARG A 177 -2.08 -7.53 21.24
N GLY A 178 -3.01 -6.60 21.41
CA GLY A 178 -2.98 -5.57 22.46
C GLY A 178 -2.15 -4.31 22.11
N HIS A 179 -1.25 -4.38 21.15
CA HIS A 179 -0.35 -3.28 20.76
C HIS A 179 -0.78 -2.49 19.51
N CYS A 180 -1.81 -2.96 18.78
CA CYS A 180 -2.25 -2.34 17.54
C CYS A 180 -2.61 -0.85 17.69
N ARG A 181 -3.31 -0.48 18.78
CA ARG A 181 -3.70 0.92 19.05
C ARG A 181 -2.49 1.80 19.39
N ALA A 182 -1.54 1.27 20.16
CA ALA A 182 -0.30 1.97 20.50
C ALA A 182 0.53 2.24 19.23
N PHE A 183 0.66 1.24 18.36
CA PHE A 183 1.37 1.38 17.10
C PHE A 183 0.65 2.33 16.13
N ALA A 184 -0.69 2.32 16.09
CA ALA A 184 -1.45 3.28 15.30
C ALA A 184 -1.25 4.72 15.78
N ARG A 185 -1.27 4.96 17.10
CA ARG A 185 -0.97 6.28 17.70
C ARG A 185 0.47 6.72 17.41
N PHE A 186 1.43 5.81 17.54
CA PHE A 186 2.82 6.09 17.18
C PHE A 186 2.93 6.54 15.72
N LYS A 187 2.30 5.85 14.77
CA LYS A 187 2.28 6.25 13.36
C LYS A 187 1.56 7.58 13.12
N ALA A 188 0.47 7.83 13.86
CA ALA A 188 -0.27 9.08 13.77
C ALA A 188 0.59 10.30 14.11
N GLY A 189 1.54 10.17 15.03
CA GLY A 189 2.50 11.21 15.36
C GLY A 189 3.38 11.66 14.17
N PHE A 190 3.52 10.81 13.15
CA PHE A 190 4.27 11.16 11.94
C PHE A 190 3.44 11.85 10.85
N ILE A 191 2.12 11.99 11.02
CA ILE A 191 1.24 12.58 9.99
C ILE A 191 1.69 14.01 9.65
N LEU A 192 1.99 14.83 10.64
CA LEU A 192 2.47 16.20 10.42
C LEU A 192 3.81 16.24 9.67
N TRP A 193 4.71 15.30 9.97
CA TRP A 193 5.98 15.15 9.27
C TRP A 193 5.78 14.72 7.82
N PHE A 194 4.83 13.82 7.55
CA PHE A 194 4.47 13.45 6.19
C PHE A 194 3.78 14.59 5.43
N LEU A 195 3.03 15.43 6.11
CA LEU A 195 2.44 16.62 5.49
C LEU A 195 3.54 17.60 5.03
N SER A 196 4.63 17.75 5.78
CA SER A 196 5.77 18.56 5.36
C SER A 196 6.52 17.99 4.15
N CYS A 197 6.37 16.69 3.84
CA CYS A 197 6.99 16.04 2.68
C CYS A 197 6.39 16.51 1.32
N VAL A 198 5.31 17.31 1.33
CA VAL A 198 4.86 18.04 0.13
C VAL A 198 5.99 18.93 -0.43
N LEU A 199 6.86 19.42 0.43
CA LEU A 199 8.11 20.09 0.06
C LEU A 199 9.22 19.05 -0.13
N ILE A 200 9.22 18.26 -1.13
CA ILE A 200 10.14 17.16 -1.52
C ILE A 200 11.40 16.97 -0.64
N LEU A 201 12.09 18.04 -0.25
CA LEU A 201 13.30 18.01 0.58
C LEU A 201 13.12 17.31 1.95
N PRO A 202 12.06 17.58 2.75
CA PRO A 202 11.84 16.86 4.00
C PRO A 202 11.65 15.36 3.83
N ALA A 203 11.15 14.89 2.67
CA ALA A 203 10.91 13.47 2.42
C ALA A 203 12.21 12.63 2.54
N PHE A 204 13.36 13.16 2.13
CA PHE A 204 14.65 12.47 2.24
C PHE A 204 15.05 12.17 3.68
N PHE A 205 14.58 12.96 4.64
CA PHE A 205 14.86 12.78 6.07
C PHE A 205 13.71 12.03 6.77
N VAL A 206 12.48 12.39 6.49
CA VAL A 206 11.30 11.85 7.17
C VAL A 206 11.11 10.37 6.85
N VAL A 207 11.27 9.94 5.60
CA VAL A 207 11.06 8.55 5.19
C VAL A 207 12.03 7.59 5.87
N PRO A 208 13.36 7.79 5.84
CA PRO A 208 14.28 6.89 6.54
C PRO A 208 14.15 6.97 8.07
N TYR A 209 13.88 8.16 8.62
CA TYR A 209 13.65 8.34 10.05
C TYR A 209 12.41 7.56 10.51
N TYR A 210 11.29 7.67 9.80
CA TYR A 210 10.09 6.89 10.07
C TYR A 210 10.34 5.38 9.98
N GLY A 211 11.07 4.94 8.96
CA GLY A 211 11.41 3.52 8.79
C GLY A 211 12.23 2.98 9.96
N GLN A 212 13.25 3.74 10.41
CA GLN A 212 14.06 3.38 11.57
C GLN A 212 13.26 3.40 12.87
N SER A 213 12.44 4.43 13.09
CA SER A 213 11.59 4.54 14.29
C SER A 213 10.58 3.40 14.38
N CYS A 214 9.99 2.97 13.26
CA CYS A 214 9.14 1.79 13.24
C CYS A 214 9.90 0.50 13.60
N ALA A 215 11.14 0.33 13.14
CA ALA A 215 11.95 -0.83 13.47
C ALA A 215 12.34 -0.84 14.96
N VAL A 216 12.75 0.29 15.50
CA VAL A 216 13.06 0.44 16.94
C VAL A 216 11.81 0.13 17.78
N TRP A 217 10.66 0.71 17.42
CA TRP A 217 9.41 0.44 18.11
C TRP A 217 9.07 -1.05 18.14
N MET A 218 9.24 -1.75 17.01
CA MET A 218 9.02 -3.19 16.91
C MET A 218 9.99 -3.98 17.79
N THR A 219 11.26 -3.61 17.82
CA THR A 219 12.29 -4.36 18.59
C THR A 219 12.16 -4.16 20.09
N GLU A 220 11.84 -2.96 20.52
CA GLU A 220 11.78 -2.59 21.96
C GLU A 220 10.42 -2.91 22.57
N THR A 221 9.32 -2.46 21.94
CA THR A 221 7.98 -2.56 22.55
C THR A 221 7.41 -3.99 22.51
N LEU A 222 7.74 -4.76 21.47
CA LEU A 222 7.17 -6.08 21.25
C LEU A 222 8.04 -7.24 21.74
N ASP A 223 9.18 -6.93 22.34
CA ASP A 223 10.19 -7.95 22.70
C ASP A 223 10.49 -8.91 21.54
N PHE A 224 10.55 -8.30 20.33
CA PHE A 224 10.70 -9.01 19.06
C PHE A 224 11.96 -9.88 19.04
N LYS A 225 13.03 -9.40 19.70
CA LYS A 225 14.30 -10.10 19.84
C LYS A 225 14.12 -11.47 20.49
N ASN A 226 13.34 -11.53 21.58
CA ASN A 226 13.14 -12.78 22.33
C ASN A 226 12.14 -13.73 21.62
N LYS A 227 11.12 -13.17 20.94
CA LYS A 227 10.06 -13.98 20.29
C LYS A 227 10.43 -14.51 18.92
N VAL A 228 11.31 -13.82 18.18
CA VAL A 228 11.62 -14.17 16.78
C VAL A 228 13.07 -14.59 16.58
N LEU A 229 14.04 -13.97 17.27
CA LEU A 229 15.47 -14.21 17.04
C LEU A 229 16.07 -15.27 17.97
N ARG A 230 15.34 -15.75 18.96
CA ARG A 230 15.79 -16.80 19.89
C ARG A 230 15.51 -18.24 19.43
N LYS A 231 14.99 -18.40 18.20
CA LYS A 231 14.89 -19.69 17.51
C LYS A 231 16.13 -19.95 16.67
#